data_b7f96210735dedad94418d8c93fe4bb0
#
_entry.id   b7f96210735dedad94418d8c93fe4bb0
#
_cell.length_a   1.000
_cell.length_b   1.000
_cell.length_c   1.000
_cell.angle_alpha   90.00
_cell.angle_beta   90.00
_cell.angle_gamma   90.00
#
_symmetry.space_group_name_H-M   'P 1'
#
loop_
_entity.id
_entity.type
_entity.pdbx_description
1 polymer ?
#
loop_
_entity_poly.entity_id
_entity_poly.type
_entity_poly.pdbx_seq_one_letter_code
_entity_poly.pdbx_strand_id
1 'polypeptide(L)'
;HMEQTFDQRRRNLADASQDDFNRPSVTPVGQATYGRFMAVREFDAWMHERVCRSPLGMPTDNGGAPAEMALNEVRLSIGYIAGKKIGLTEGQSIHFEITGAVAKDIFVEVEGKARETDFIAKPTATVHCDSLAFMNQACGRINPEVPISEGLLHWSGDETLGSHAARNLRFTM
;
A
#
# COMPACT_ATOMS: atom_id res chain seq x y z
N HIS A 1 31.17 -11.32 -9.65
CA HIS A 1 30.30 -11.09 -10.83
C HIS A 1 29.00 -10.40 -10.45
N MET A 2 28.26 -10.90 -9.45
CA MET A 2 26.98 -10.32 -9.00
C MET A 2 27.15 -8.92 -8.39
N GLU A 3 28.13 -8.73 -7.50
CA GLU A 3 28.46 -7.41 -6.91
C GLU A 3 28.78 -6.36 -7.97
N GLN A 4 29.58 -6.71 -8.97
CA GLN A 4 29.91 -5.79 -10.08
C GLN A 4 28.67 -5.34 -10.86
N THR A 5 27.72 -6.25 -11.07
CA THR A 5 26.45 -5.95 -11.74
C THR A 5 25.59 -4.99 -10.88
N PHE A 6 25.51 -5.22 -9.58
CA PHE A 6 24.78 -4.32 -8.66
C PHE A 6 25.44 -2.96 -8.56
N ASP A 7 26.78 -2.89 -8.52
CA ASP A 7 27.50 -1.62 -8.47
C ASP A 7 27.32 -0.83 -9.77
N GLN A 8 27.36 -1.49 -10.91
CA GLN A 8 27.09 -0.84 -12.19
C GLN A 8 25.66 -0.32 -12.24
N ARG A 9 24.68 -1.11 -11.78
CA ARG A 9 23.28 -0.67 -11.71
C ARG A 9 23.10 0.54 -10.79
N ARG A 10 23.73 0.54 -9.60
CA ARG A 10 23.67 1.68 -8.67
C ARG A 10 24.21 2.95 -9.32
N ARG A 11 25.37 2.86 -10.00
CA ARG A 11 25.92 4.00 -10.74
C ARG A 11 24.96 4.48 -11.83
N ASN A 12 24.47 3.59 -12.67
CA ASN A 12 23.56 3.97 -13.75
C ASN A 12 22.28 4.65 -13.23
N LEU A 13 21.75 4.23 -12.08
CA LEU A 13 20.58 4.86 -11.48
C LEU A 13 20.91 6.20 -10.81
N ALA A 14 22.08 6.33 -10.21
CA ALA A 14 22.54 7.60 -9.60
C ALA A 14 22.78 8.68 -10.67
N ASP A 15 23.23 8.29 -11.84
CA ASP A 15 23.52 9.19 -12.97
C ASP A 15 22.29 9.46 -13.85
N ALA A 16 21.17 8.76 -13.61
CA ALA A 16 19.96 8.88 -14.40
C ALA A 16 19.27 10.24 -14.19
N SER A 17 18.96 10.90 -15.27
CA SER A 17 18.21 12.17 -15.29
C SER A 17 16.71 11.95 -15.12
N GLN A 18 15.97 13.03 -14.84
CA GLN A 18 14.50 12.98 -14.85
C GLN A 18 13.93 12.53 -16.20
N ASP A 19 14.58 12.90 -17.31
CA ASP A 19 14.16 12.48 -18.64
C ASP A 19 14.34 10.97 -18.85
N ASP A 20 15.37 10.37 -18.25
CA ASP A 20 15.53 8.91 -18.27
C ASP A 20 14.39 8.21 -17.53
N PHE A 21 13.95 8.74 -16.38
CA PHE A 21 12.80 8.22 -15.67
C PHE A 21 11.46 8.45 -16.38
N ASN A 22 11.36 9.49 -17.20
CA ASN A 22 10.17 9.80 -18.01
C ASN A 22 10.06 8.97 -19.30
N ARG A 23 11.08 8.22 -19.69
CA ARG A 23 11.04 7.39 -20.90
C ARG A 23 9.90 6.39 -20.87
N PRO A 24 9.17 6.21 -21.99
CA PRO A 24 8.16 5.17 -22.11
C PRO A 24 8.72 3.79 -21.81
N SER A 25 7.99 3.00 -21.03
CA SER A 25 8.36 1.65 -20.66
C SER A 25 7.14 0.75 -20.52
N VAL A 26 7.33 -0.54 -20.78
CA VAL A 26 6.34 -1.57 -20.44
C VAL A 26 6.54 -1.94 -18.97
N THR A 27 5.48 -1.84 -18.19
CA THR A 27 5.50 -2.13 -16.75
C THR A 27 4.51 -3.26 -16.43
N PRO A 28 4.60 -3.87 -15.25
CA PRO A 28 3.59 -4.86 -14.82
C PRO A 28 2.16 -4.32 -14.79
N VAL A 29 1.99 -3.00 -14.74
CA VAL A 29 0.69 -2.30 -14.73
C VAL A 29 0.33 -1.70 -16.10
N GLY A 30 1.03 -2.09 -17.17
CA GLY A 30 0.80 -1.64 -18.54
C GLY A 30 1.84 -0.64 -19.04
N GLN A 31 1.50 0.06 -20.13
CA GLN A 31 2.36 1.10 -20.72
C GLN A 31 2.43 2.31 -19.78
N ALA A 32 3.64 2.70 -19.40
CA ALA A 32 3.88 3.83 -18.48
C ALA A 32 5.30 4.37 -18.68
N THR A 33 5.91 4.94 -17.65
CA THR A 33 7.29 5.42 -17.68
C THR A 33 8.26 4.45 -17.00
N TYR A 34 9.55 4.62 -17.26
CA TYR A 34 10.58 3.88 -16.52
C TYR A 34 10.54 4.18 -15.02
N GLY A 35 10.25 5.43 -14.62
CA GLY A 35 10.03 5.79 -13.21
C GLY A 35 8.88 5.01 -12.58
N ARG A 36 7.76 4.84 -13.30
CA ARG A 36 6.65 3.99 -12.83
C ARG A 36 7.06 2.52 -12.69
N PHE A 37 7.84 2.01 -13.62
CA PHE A 37 8.41 0.66 -13.52
C PHE A 37 9.29 0.50 -12.28
N MET A 38 10.12 1.51 -11.98
CA MET A 38 10.99 1.49 -10.79
C MET A 38 10.19 1.55 -9.49
N ALA A 39 9.09 2.32 -9.42
CA ALA A 39 8.22 2.37 -8.25
C ALA A 39 7.56 1.00 -7.96
N VAL A 40 7.08 0.30 -8.99
CA VAL A 40 6.55 -1.06 -8.84
C VAL A 40 7.63 -2.03 -8.34
N ARG A 41 8.84 -1.92 -8.86
CA ARG A 41 9.97 -2.76 -8.42
C ARG A 41 10.40 -2.49 -7.00
N GLU A 42 10.35 -1.24 -6.56
CA GLU A 42 10.66 -0.88 -5.18
C GLU A 42 9.63 -1.48 -4.22
N PHE A 43 8.34 -1.35 -4.54
CA PHE A 43 7.26 -2.01 -3.81
C PHE A 43 7.49 -3.52 -3.70
N ASP A 44 7.77 -4.17 -4.83
CA ASP A 44 8.00 -5.61 -4.90
C ASP A 44 9.20 -6.05 -4.05
N ALA A 45 10.34 -5.35 -4.18
CA ALA A 45 11.55 -5.61 -3.40
C ALA A 45 11.30 -5.41 -1.90
N TRP A 46 10.62 -4.32 -1.52
CA TRP A 46 10.29 -4.00 -0.14
C TRP A 46 9.43 -5.09 0.51
N MET A 47 8.41 -5.58 -0.20
CA MET A 47 7.55 -6.66 0.29
C MET A 47 8.28 -7.99 0.37
N HIS A 48 9.06 -8.37 -0.64
CA HIS A 48 9.80 -9.63 -0.66
C HIS A 48 10.90 -9.69 0.40
N GLU A 49 11.58 -8.58 0.68
CA GLU A 49 12.54 -8.52 1.78
C GLU A 49 11.92 -8.96 3.10
N ARG A 50 10.73 -8.47 3.42
CA ARG A 50 10.00 -8.79 4.66
C ARG A 50 9.55 -10.25 4.70
N VAL A 51 9.03 -10.75 3.59
CA VAL A 51 8.64 -12.16 3.46
C VAL A 51 9.84 -13.10 3.72
N CYS A 52 11.03 -12.70 3.30
CA CYS A 52 12.25 -13.51 3.51
C CYS A 52 12.81 -13.34 4.93
N ARG A 53 12.83 -12.12 5.48
CA ARG A 53 13.50 -11.80 6.75
C ARG A 53 12.65 -12.10 7.97
N SER A 54 11.36 -11.80 7.92
CA SER A 54 10.47 -11.90 9.08
C SER A 54 10.42 -13.30 9.68
N PRO A 55 10.28 -14.40 8.91
CA PRO A 55 10.30 -15.75 9.47
C PRO A 55 11.62 -16.15 10.11
N LEU A 56 12.71 -15.45 9.76
CA LEU A 56 14.06 -15.69 10.30
C LEU A 56 14.36 -14.81 11.53
N GLY A 57 13.40 -13.98 11.98
CA GLY A 57 13.61 -13.01 13.04
C GLY A 57 14.66 -11.93 12.69
N MET A 58 14.92 -11.71 11.41
CA MET A 58 15.88 -10.70 10.96
C MET A 58 15.22 -9.32 10.94
N PRO A 59 15.94 -8.26 11.39
CA PRO A 59 15.37 -6.92 11.38
C PRO A 59 15.06 -6.44 9.96
N THR A 60 13.97 -5.70 9.83
CA THR A 60 13.57 -4.98 8.60
C THR A 60 13.37 -3.51 8.93
N ASP A 61 13.73 -2.63 8.00
CA ASP A 61 13.37 -1.22 8.09
C ASP A 61 11.96 -1.03 7.55
N ASN A 62 11.03 -0.71 8.45
CA ASN A 62 9.61 -0.55 8.11
C ASN A 62 9.23 0.91 7.81
N GLY A 63 10.19 1.82 7.83
CA GLY A 63 9.99 3.26 7.59
C GLY A 63 10.82 3.79 6.40
N GLY A 64 10.85 5.13 6.31
CA GLY A 64 11.60 5.86 5.30
C GLY A 64 11.04 5.77 3.88
N ALA A 65 11.76 6.34 2.93
CA ALA A 65 11.29 6.49 1.55
C ALA A 65 10.85 5.18 0.85
N PRO A 66 11.55 4.04 1.02
CA PRO A 66 11.10 2.78 0.42
C PRO A 66 9.73 2.32 0.95
N ALA A 67 9.48 2.46 2.25
CA ALA A 67 8.21 2.10 2.86
C ALA A 67 7.07 3.05 2.42
N GLU A 68 7.35 4.35 2.33
CA GLU A 68 6.41 5.35 1.81
C GLU A 68 6.05 5.07 0.34
N MET A 69 7.03 4.74 -0.49
CA MET A 69 6.80 4.35 -1.89
C MET A 69 5.96 3.08 -1.98
N ALA A 70 6.24 2.09 -1.16
CA ALA A 70 5.48 0.84 -1.12
C ALA A 70 4.03 1.07 -0.69
N LEU A 71 3.80 1.86 0.35
CA LEU A 71 2.45 2.23 0.79
C LEU A 71 1.70 3.02 -0.29
N ASN A 72 2.39 3.95 -0.96
CA ASN A 72 1.79 4.71 -2.05
C ASN A 72 1.37 3.84 -3.23
N GLU A 73 2.06 2.74 -3.48
CA GLU A 73 1.66 1.77 -4.52
C GLU A 73 0.29 1.14 -4.22
N VAL A 74 0.03 0.78 -2.97
CA VAL A 74 -1.28 0.30 -2.52
C VAL A 74 -2.33 1.42 -2.61
N ARG A 75 -1.97 2.63 -2.17
CA ARG A 75 -2.85 3.82 -2.21
C ARG A 75 -3.33 4.14 -3.62
N LEU A 76 -2.50 4.01 -4.65
CA LEU A 76 -2.89 4.25 -6.05
C LEU A 76 -4.06 3.33 -6.51
N SER A 77 -4.28 2.24 -5.82
CA SER A 77 -5.37 1.29 -6.09
C SER A 77 -6.51 1.37 -5.07
N ILE A 78 -6.48 2.35 -4.15
CA ILE A 78 -7.39 2.36 -3.00
C ILE A 78 -8.87 2.48 -3.42
N GLY A 79 -9.17 3.24 -4.48
CA GLY A 79 -10.51 3.33 -5.02
C GLY A 79 -11.02 1.98 -5.53
N TYR A 80 -10.16 1.19 -6.21
CA TYR A 80 -10.51 -0.17 -6.62
C TYR A 80 -10.70 -1.09 -5.42
N ILE A 81 -9.81 -1.01 -4.43
CA ILE A 81 -9.91 -1.79 -3.19
C ILE A 81 -11.24 -1.49 -2.48
N ALA A 82 -11.53 -0.21 -2.27
CA ALA A 82 -12.75 0.22 -1.60
C ALA A 82 -14.02 -0.19 -2.35
N GLY A 83 -14.06 0.04 -3.67
CA GLY A 83 -15.26 -0.23 -4.45
C GLY A 83 -15.47 -1.71 -4.80
N LYS A 84 -14.39 -2.50 -5.01
CA LYS A 84 -14.52 -3.88 -5.51
C LYS A 84 -14.20 -4.95 -4.48
N LYS A 85 -13.28 -4.71 -3.57
CA LYS A 85 -12.88 -5.68 -2.55
C LYS A 85 -13.66 -5.48 -1.25
N ILE A 86 -13.74 -4.24 -0.78
CA ILE A 86 -14.55 -3.87 0.39
C ILE A 86 -16.03 -3.73 0.01
N GLY A 87 -16.34 -3.33 -1.22
CA GLY A 87 -17.71 -3.25 -1.70
C GLY A 87 -18.47 -2.02 -1.19
N LEU A 88 -17.81 -0.88 -1.01
CA LEU A 88 -18.49 0.37 -0.69
C LEU A 88 -19.56 0.68 -1.74
N THR A 89 -20.71 1.14 -1.28
CA THR A 89 -21.85 1.54 -2.11
C THR A 89 -22.01 3.05 -2.14
N GLU A 90 -22.88 3.54 -3.02
CA GLU A 90 -23.18 4.96 -3.19
C GLU A 90 -23.47 5.68 -1.86
N GLY A 91 -22.81 6.81 -1.64
CA GLY A 91 -22.93 7.62 -0.44
C GLY A 91 -22.13 7.09 0.77
N GLN A 92 -21.51 5.92 0.69
CA GLN A 92 -20.63 5.43 1.74
C GLN A 92 -19.20 5.97 1.56
N SER A 93 -18.53 6.09 2.69
CA SER A 93 -17.14 6.55 2.75
C SER A 93 -16.34 5.80 3.81
N ILE A 94 -15.04 5.73 3.62
CA ILE A 94 -14.13 5.11 4.56
C ILE A 94 -12.88 5.96 4.75
N HIS A 95 -12.39 6.02 5.97
CA HIS A 95 -11.11 6.58 6.33
C HIS A 95 -10.18 5.45 6.78
N PHE A 96 -9.01 5.34 6.17
CA PHE A 96 -7.91 4.52 6.66
C PHE A 96 -6.95 5.45 7.42
N GLU A 97 -6.97 5.36 8.75
CA GLU A 97 -6.02 6.04 9.63
C GLU A 97 -4.83 5.11 9.86
N ILE A 98 -3.77 5.35 9.10
CA ILE A 98 -2.56 4.54 9.14
C ILE A 98 -1.56 5.18 10.08
N THR A 99 -1.10 4.43 11.08
CA THR A 99 -0.12 4.85 12.08
C THR A 99 1.20 4.07 11.94
N GLY A 100 2.12 4.24 12.88
CA GLY A 100 3.38 3.51 12.89
C GLY A 100 4.50 4.18 12.08
N ALA A 101 5.35 3.38 11.45
CA ALA A 101 6.56 3.86 10.79
C ALA A 101 6.29 4.74 9.56
N VAL A 102 5.13 4.55 8.90
CA VAL A 102 4.63 5.40 7.80
C VAL A 102 3.20 5.80 8.13
N ALA A 103 3.04 6.93 8.79
CA ALA A 103 1.71 7.45 9.13
C ALA A 103 1.06 8.14 7.92
N LYS A 104 -0.22 7.85 7.67
CA LYS A 104 -0.98 8.43 6.57
C LYS A 104 -2.47 8.31 6.77
N ASP A 105 -3.19 9.37 6.42
CA ASP A 105 -4.64 9.36 6.28
C ASP A 105 -5.01 9.14 4.81
N ILE A 106 -5.93 8.21 4.56
CA ILE A 106 -6.47 7.96 3.22
C ILE A 106 -8.00 7.95 3.33
N PHE A 107 -8.64 8.87 2.62
CA PHE A 107 -10.09 8.98 2.60
C PHE A 107 -10.62 8.50 1.24
N VAL A 108 -11.65 7.67 1.27
CA VAL A 108 -12.32 7.18 0.05
C VAL A 108 -13.82 7.37 0.20
N GLU A 109 -14.44 7.89 -0.84
CA GLU A 109 -15.89 8.04 -0.95
C GLU A 109 -16.42 7.41 -2.23
N VAL A 110 -17.71 7.13 -2.27
CA VAL A 110 -18.40 6.65 -3.46
C VAL A 110 -19.40 7.70 -3.93
N GLU A 111 -19.06 8.31 -5.08
CA GLU A 111 -19.94 9.14 -5.89
C GLU A 111 -19.87 8.63 -7.34
N GLY A 112 -20.80 7.78 -7.72
CA GLY A 112 -20.78 7.04 -8.99
C GLY A 112 -19.69 5.94 -9.03
N LYS A 113 -18.52 6.23 -8.50
CA LYS A 113 -17.41 5.26 -8.32
C LYS A 113 -16.61 5.58 -7.07
N ALA A 114 -16.01 4.56 -6.47
CA ALA A 114 -15.11 4.76 -5.34
C ALA A 114 -13.84 5.50 -5.79
N ARG A 115 -13.49 6.57 -5.10
CA ARG A 115 -12.30 7.40 -5.36
C ARG A 115 -11.71 7.92 -4.06
N GLU A 116 -10.41 8.12 -4.07
CA GLU A 116 -9.74 8.86 -3.01
C GLU A 116 -10.14 10.35 -3.05
N THR A 117 -10.27 10.95 -1.88
CA THR A 117 -10.53 12.38 -1.68
C THR A 117 -9.62 12.93 -0.59
N ASP A 118 -9.47 14.25 -0.52
CA ASP A 118 -8.53 14.87 0.41
C ASP A 118 -8.96 14.75 1.88
N PHE A 119 -10.25 14.86 2.16
CA PHE A 119 -10.76 14.83 3.53
C PHE A 119 -12.26 14.54 3.59
N ILE A 120 -12.68 13.78 4.61
CA ILE A 120 -14.08 13.52 4.95
C ILE A 120 -14.27 13.76 6.44
N ALA A 121 -15.11 14.74 6.81
CA ALA A 121 -15.31 15.11 8.21
C ALA A 121 -16.01 14.01 9.04
N LYS A 122 -16.87 13.21 8.42
CA LYS A 122 -17.63 12.13 9.08
C LYS A 122 -17.69 10.93 8.13
N PRO A 123 -16.63 10.13 8.05
CA PRO A 123 -16.65 8.90 7.25
C PRO A 123 -17.68 7.91 7.82
N THR A 124 -18.24 7.08 6.95
CA THR A 124 -19.16 6.01 7.38
C THR A 124 -18.48 5.05 8.35
N ALA A 125 -17.22 4.71 8.07
CA ALA A 125 -16.37 3.96 8.98
C ALA A 125 -14.92 4.47 8.91
N THR A 126 -14.17 4.28 9.99
CA THR A 126 -12.72 4.47 10.04
C THR A 126 -12.05 3.16 10.38
N VAL A 127 -11.05 2.77 9.60
CA VAL A 127 -10.15 1.64 9.89
C VAL A 127 -8.83 2.20 10.41
N HIS A 128 -8.50 1.86 11.64
CA HIS A 128 -7.25 2.23 12.30
C HIS A 128 -6.26 1.07 12.16
N CYS A 129 -5.10 1.34 11.62
CA CYS A 129 -4.15 0.28 11.30
C CYS A 129 -2.70 0.76 11.43
N ASP A 130 -1.83 -0.09 12.00
CA ASP A 130 -0.39 0.10 11.87
C ASP A 130 0.04 -0.08 10.41
N SER A 131 1.01 0.71 9.95
CA SER A 131 1.45 0.72 8.54
C SER A 131 1.96 -0.63 8.04
N LEU A 132 2.67 -1.39 8.86
CA LEU A 132 3.13 -2.72 8.49
C LEU A 132 1.97 -3.72 8.43
N ALA A 133 1.01 -3.63 9.38
CA ALA A 133 -0.21 -4.43 9.37
C ALA A 133 -1.06 -4.11 8.13
N PHE A 134 -1.22 -2.81 7.79
CA PHE A 134 -1.89 -2.37 6.56
C PHE A 134 -1.26 -2.98 5.31
N MET A 135 0.06 -2.89 5.16
CA MET A 135 0.77 -3.43 4.01
C MET A 135 0.69 -4.96 3.91
N ASN A 136 0.89 -5.66 5.03
CA ASN A 136 0.77 -7.11 5.07
C ASN A 136 -0.64 -7.58 4.74
N GLN A 137 -1.65 -6.88 5.24
CA GLN A 137 -3.06 -7.15 4.96
C GLN A 137 -3.37 -6.90 3.48
N ALA A 138 -3.02 -5.73 2.95
CA ALA A 138 -3.27 -5.37 1.57
C ALA A 138 -2.59 -6.34 0.58
N CYS A 139 -1.40 -6.82 0.91
CA CYS A 139 -0.65 -7.76 0.08
C CYS A 139 -0.96 -9.24 0.37
N GLY A 140 -1.95 -9.54 1.21
CA GLY A 140 -2.38 -10.91 1.51
C GLY A 140 -1.33 -11.75 2.24
N ARG A 141 -0.46 -11.12 3.03
CA ARG A 141 0.66 -11.76 3.75
C ARG A 141 0.30 -12.18 5.17
N ILE A 142 -0.84 -11.75 5.68
CA ILE A 142 -1.29 -12.04 7.03
C ILE A 142 -2.80 -12.36 7.02
N ASN A 143 -3.22 -13.24 7.94
CA ASN A 143 -4.65 -13.41 8.23
C ASN A 143 -5.12 -12.16 9.00
N PRO A 144 -6.19 -11.46 8.57
CA PRO A 144 -6.68 -10.25 9.22
C PRO A 144 -7.01 -10.43 10.71
N GLU A 145 -7.39 -11.62 11.13
CA GLU A 145 -7.71 -11.88 12.53
C GLU A 145 -6.49 -11.74 13.46
N VAL A 146 -5.27 -11.89 12.93
CA VAL A 146 -4.05 -11.72 13.73
C VAL A 146 -3.88 -10.26 14.16
N PRO A 147 -3.72 -9.25 13.27
CA PRO A 147 -3.61 -7.87 13.68
C PRO A 147 -4.86 -7.34 14.39
N ILE A 148 -6.06 -7.89 14.14
CA ILE A 148 -7.27 -7.54 14.89
C ILE A 148 -7.13 -7.99 16.34
N SER A 149 -6.74 -9.24 16.60
CA SER A 149 -6.57 -9.76 17.97
C SER A 149 -5.44 -9.08 18.73
N GLU A 150 -4.44 -8.56 18.03
CA GLU A 150 -3.31 -7.83 18.60
C GLU A 150 -3.61 -6.32 18.79
N GLY A 151 -4.78 -5.83 18.37
CA GLY A 151 -5.16 -4.41 18.43
C GLY A 151 -4.45 -3.50 17.43
N LEU A 152 -3.69 -4.08 16.50
CA LEU A 152 -2.98 -3.37 15.43
C LEU A 152 -3.89 -2.99 14.25
N LEU A 153 -5.09 -3.57 14.21
CA LEU A 153 -6.13 -3.31 13.22
C LEU A 153 -7.48 -3.32 13.95
N HIS A 154 -8.13 -2.17 13.97
CA HIS A 154 -9.47 -2.03 14.55
C HIS A 154 -10.27 -0.98 13.76
N TRP A 155 -11.53 -0.76 14.11
CA TRP A 155 -12.39 0.18 13.40
C TRP A 155 -13.33 0.92 14.34
N SER A 156 -13.88 2.01 13.82
CA SER A 156 -14.91 2.81 14.47
C SER A 156 -15.95 3.28 13.43
N GLY A 157 -17.08 3.80 13.88
CA GLY A 157 -18.20 4.18 13.00
C GLY A 157 -19.13 3.00 12.74
N ASP A 158 -19.52 2.78 11.49
CA ASP A 158 -20.38 1.65 11.12
C ASP A 158 -19.65 0.32 11.33
N GLU A 159 -20.16 -0.50 12.26
CA GLU A 159 -19.55 -1.75 12.70
C GLU A 159 -19.46 -2.77 11.55
N THR A 160 -20.50 -2.87 10.76
CA THR A 160 -20.55 -3.83 9.66
C THR A 160 -19.56 -3.47 8.57
N LEU A 161 -19.55 -2.21 8.15
CA LEU A 161 -18.64 -1.73 7.12
C LEU A 161 -17.18 -1.76 7.61
N GLY A 162 -16.90 -1.27 8.81
CA GLY A 162 -15.56 -1.26 9.37
C GLY A 162 -14.97 -2.66 9.53
N SER A 163 -15.74 -3.56 10.10
CA SER A 163 -15.38 -4.99 10.25
C SER A 163 -15.13 -5.65 8.89
N HIS A 164 -15.98 -5.38 7.91
CA HIS A 164 -15.83 -5.91 6.57
C HIS A 164 -14.61 -5.32 5.86
N ALA A 165 -14.39 -4.01 5.98
CA ALA A 165 -13.25 -3.32 5.39
C ALA A 165 -11.92 -3.83 5.95
N ALA A 166 -11.82 -4.00 7.28
CA ALA A 166 -10.65 -4.54 7.94
C ALA A 166 -10.25 -5.93 7.42
N ARG A 167 -11.21 -6.75 7.00
CA ARG A 167 -10.97 -8.12 6.50
C ARG A 167 -10.78 -8.23 5.00
N ASN A 168 -11.23 -7.23 4.25
CA ASN A 168 -11.23 -7.24 2.78
C ASN A 168 -10.31 -6.19 2.14
N LEU A 169 -9.42 -5.58 2.91
CA LEU A 169 -8.36 -4.72 2.42
C LEU A 169 -7.39 -5.58 1.60
N ARG A 170 -7.60 -5.67 0.29
CA ARG A 170 -6.82 -6.53 -0.59
C ARG A 170 -6.42 -5.82 -1.88
N PHE A 171 -5.12 -5.56 -2.02
CA PHE A 171 -4.48 -5.00 -3.21
C PHE A 171 -4.10 -6.09 -4.21
N THR A 172 -3.40 -7.12 -3.73
CA THR A 172 -2.98 -8.24 -4.57
C THR A 172 -3.98 -9.40 -4.51
N MET A 173 -3.98 -10.21 -5.55
CA MET A 173 -4.75 -11.44 -5.64
C MET A 173 -4.11 -12.58 -4.85
#